data_94dacb3c18e8228ca5baf49599823e47
#
_entry.id   94dacb3c18e8228ca5baf49599823e47
#
_cell.length_a   1.000
_cell.length_b   1.000
_cell.length_c   1.000
_cell.angle_alpha   90.00
_cell.angle_beta   90.00
_cell.angle_gamma   90.00
#
_symmetry.space_group_name_H-M   'P 1'
#
loop_
_entity.id
_entity.type
_entity.pdbx_description
1 polymer ?
#
loop_
_entity_poly.entity_id
_entity_poly.type
_entity_poly.pdbx_seq_one_letter_code
_entity_poly.pdbx_strand_id
1 'polypeptide(L)'
;MTGSAASDRGLSESANIDHVHSRPVIELRRGGRALAGSYLYEGDGLITGWHSHEVHQIEYAMHGVVEVETDCAHYLLPPQQAAWIPVGLEHQAVMNPDVKTVAVMFDPELISGAGDRARIIAVSPLIREMMIYALRWPIDRGEGSAEDAMVSDGFFRTLAQLVSEALDHEAPLSLPTSDHPIVAAAMAFTKEHLDSVSADDVSRAVSVSERTLRRLFQDTLGLSWRTYLLQARMLKAMALLAAPGQSVQATSSAVGFESLSAFTRCFAQFCGETPSAYRRRVTEA
;
A
#
# COMPACT_ATOMS: atom_id res chain seq x y z
N MET A 1 31.16 21.14 -10.87
CA MET A 1 31.07 21.74 -9.53
C MET A 1 29.87 22.65 -9.50
N THR A 2 28.93 22.35 -8.77
CA THR A 2 28.04 23.07 -7.85
C THR A 2 26.75 22.27 -7.72
N GLY A 3 26.70 21.49 -6.65
CA GLY A 3 25.48 20.83 -6.21
C GLY A 3 24.51 21.88 -5.66
N SER A 4 23.28 21.84 -6.12
CA SER A 4 22.17 22.57 -5.51
C SER A 4 21.53 21.67 -4.47
N ALA A 5 21.78 21.96 -3.21
CA ALA A 5 21.07 21.40 -2.09
C ALA A 5 19.63 21.96 -2.10
N ALA A 6 18.65 21.10 -2.29
CA ALA A 6 17.26 21.43 -2.04
C ALA A 6 17.09 21.65 -0.52
N SER A 7 16.58 22.81 -0.16
CA SER A 7 16.44 23.26 1.21
C SER A 7 15.32 22.48 1.91
N ASP A 8 15.75 21.70 2.86
CA ASP A 8 14.94 21.15 3.94
C ASP A 8 14.44 22.31 4.82
N ARG A 9 13.19 22.73 4.64
CA ARG A 9 12.53 23.71 5.51
C ARG A 9 11.07 23.34 5.70
N GLY A 10 10.78 22.86 6.90
CA GLY A 10 9.45 23.00 7.45
C GLY A 10 8.77 21.82 8.08
N LEU A 11 9.48 20.82 8.54
CA LEU A 11 8.91 19.81 9.42
C LEU A 11 9.61 19.86 10.78
N SER A 12 8.88 20.21 11.84
CA SER A 12 9.42 20.15 13.21
C SER A 12 9.33 18.71 13.71
N GLU A 13 10.48 18.07 13.94
CA GLU A 13 10.57 16.79 14.63
C GLU A 13 10.18 16.96 16.12
N SER A 14 9.14 16.26 16.55
CA SER A 14 8.96 15.93 17.94
C SER A 14 8.93 14.42 18.09
N ALA A 15 10.02 13.83 18.57
CA ALA A 15 10.09 12.42 18.89
C ALA A 15 9.27 12.15 20.16
N ASN A 16 8.12 11.48 20.01
CA ASN A 16 7.38 10.92 21.14
C ASN A 16 7.68 9.42 21.20
N ILE A 17 8.34 8.99 22.27
CA ILE A 17 8.73 7.58 22.47
C ILE A 17 7.64 6.93 23.30
N ASP A 18 6.65 6.32 22.66
CA ASP A 18 5.73 5.42 23.32
C ASP A 18 6.31 3.99 23.35
N HIS A 19 6.38 3.42 24.56
CA HIS A 19 7.10 2.19 24.90
C HIS A 19 6.49 0.87 24.38
N VAL A 20 5.61 0.90 23.40
CA VAL A 20 4.97 -0.32 22.85
C VAL A 20 5.73 -0.89 21.65
N HIS A 21 6.48 -0.07 20.92
CA HIS A 21 7.25 -0.50 19.74
C HIS A 21 8.71 -0.12 19.86
N SER A 22 9.61 -1.05 19.62
CA SER A 22 11.08 -0.85 19.70
C SER A 22 11.67 -0.04 18.52
N ARG A 23 10.84 0.58 17.69
CA ARG A 23 11.24 1.34 16.50
C ARG A 23 10.92 2.82 16.63
N PRO A 24 11.77 3.74 16.13
CA PRO A 24 11.44 5.15 16.09
C PRO A 24 10.33 5.44 15.08
N VAL A 25 9.32 6.22 15.49
CA VAL A 25 8.22 6.70 14.65
C VAL A 25 8.29 8.22 14.59
N ILE A 26 8.25 8.77 13.38
CA ILE A 26 8.26 10.22 13.14
C ILE A 26 6.82 10.69 12.94
N GLU A 27 6.37 11.64 13.76
CA GLU A 27 5.08 12.30 13.58
C GLU A 27 5.24 13.48 12.61
N LEU A 28 4.62 13.39 11.43
CA LEU A 28 4.62 14.45 10.44
C LEU A 28 3.43 15.38 10.65
N ARG A 29 3.71 16.67 10.88
CA ARG A 29 2.68 17.69 11.10
C ARG A 29 2.58 18.64 9.92
N ARG A 30 1.37 18.91 9.52
CA ARG A 30 1.05 19.89 8.48
C ARG A 30 1.26 21.31 9.00
N GLY A 31 2.05 22.12 8.27
CA GLY A 31 2.34 23.51 8.61
C GLY A 31 1.30 24.54 8.15
N GLY A 32 0.02 24.19 7.89
CA GLY A 32 -0.95 25.11 7.32
C GLY A 32 -2.42 24.76 7.56
N ARG A 33 -3.36 25.64 7.13
CA ARG A 33 -4.81 25.47 7.29
C ARG A 33 -5.53 24.96 6.03
N ALA A 34 -4.81 24.53 4.98
CA ALA A 34 -5.45 24.02 3.78
C ALA A 34 -6.26 22.75 4.10
N LEU A 35 -7.51 22.68 3.61
CA LEU A 35 -8.40 21.52 3.81
C LEU A 35 -7.83 20.25 3.19
N ALA A 36 -7.06 20.37 2.13
CA ALA A 36 -6.38 19.26 1.48
C ALA A 36 -5.26 19.78 0.56
N GLY A 37 -4.41 18.88 0.12
CA GLY A 37 -3.36 19.14 -0.86
C GLY A 37 -2.78 17.86 -1.40
N SER A 38 -2.01 17.96 -2.47
CA SER A 38 -1.44 16.81 -3.17
C SER A 38 0.07 16.77 -3.07
N TYR A 39 0.61 15.60 -3.35
CA TYR A 39 2.03 15.33 -3.45
C TYR A 39 2.29 14.35 -4.60
N LEU A 40 3.29 14.63 -5.43
CA LEU A 40 3.77 13.73 -6.48
C LEU A 40 5.11 13.13 -6.05
N TYR A 41 5.22 11.82 -6.08
CA TYR A 41 6.51 11.14 -5.99
C TYR A 41 6.81 10.43 -7.32
N GLU A 42 8.02 10.62 -7.81
CA GLU A 42 8.57 9.94 -8.98
C GLU A 42 10.07 9.74 -8.74
N GLY A 43 10.55 8.49 -8.68
CA GLY A 43 11.95 8.25 -8.34
C GLY A 43 12.37 6.79 -8.35
N ASP A 44 13.64 6.58 -7.99
CA ASP A 44 14.37 5.31 -8.10
C ASP A 44 14.14 4.34 -6.91
N GLY A 45 13.18 4.63 -6.09
CA GLY A 45 12.86 3.86 -4.90
C GLY A 45 13.10 4.66 -3.62
N LEU A 46 12.23 4.45 -2.63
CA LEU A 46 12.25 5.13 -1.35
C LEU A 46 11.72 4.22 -0.26
N ILE A 47 12.33 4.28 0.90
CA ILE A 47 11.75 3.76 2.15
C ILE A 47 11.51 4.99 3.04
N THR A 48 10.25 5.27 3.34
CA THR A 48 9.87 6.47 4.12
C THR A 48 10.30 6.39 5.59
N GLY A 49 10.59 5.17 6.08
CA GLY A 49 10.66 4.90 7.51
C GLY A 49 9.27 4.92 8.17
N TRP A 50 9.22 4.51 9.45
CA TRP A 50 7.99 4.50 10.21
C TRP A 50 7.59 5.91 10.59
N HIS A 51 6.37 6.30 10.26
CA HIS A 51 5.83 7.63 10.55
C HIS A 51 4.30 7.59 10.69
N SER A 52 3.76 8.66 11.21
CA SER A 52 2.33 8.98 11.22
C SER A 52 2.11 10.45 10.84
N HIS A 53 0.91 10.80 10.45
CA HIS A 53 0.56 12.18 10.10
C HIS A 53 -0.84 12.58 10.61
N GLU A 54 -1.06 13.87 10.79
CA GLU A 54 -2.30 14.46 11.31
C GLU A 54 -3.43 14.61 10.30
N VAL A 55 -3.27 14.04 9.11
CA VAL A 55 -4.21 14.09 7.99
C VAL A 55 -4.55 12.70 7.51
N HIS A 56 -5.68 12.53 6.84
CA HIS A 56 -5.93 11.33 6.03
C HIS A 56 -5.12 11.39 4.74
N GLN A 57 -4.66 10.25 4.26
CA GLN A 57 -3.95 10.13 2.99
C GLN A 57 -4.65 9.11 2.09
N ILE A 58 -4.81 9.46 0.82
CA ILE A 58 -5.02 8.50 -0.26
C ILE A 58 -3.82 8.56 -1.19
N GLU A 59 -3.19 7.41 -1.46
CA GLU A 59 -2.05 7.29 -2.35
C GLU A 59 -2.37 6.41 -3.54
N TYR A 60 -2.30 6.97 -4.73
CA TYR A 60 -2.58 6.30 -5.99
C TYR A 60 -1.28 5.93 -6.71
N ALA A 61 -1.08 4.66 -7.00
CA ALA A 61 0.03 4.21 -7.83
C ALA A 61 -0.31 4.41 -9.31
N MET A 62 0.36 5.35 -9.95
CA MET A 62 0.28 5.56 -11.40
C MET A 62 1.11 4.52 -12.15
N HIS A 63 2.32 4.25 -11.64
CA HIS A 63 3.27 3.29 -12.18
C HIS A 63 4.10 2.68 -11.05
N GLY A 64 4.58 1.43 -11.27
CA GLY A 64 5.33 0.71 -10.26
C GLY A 64 4.44 0.16 -9.13
N VAL A 65 5.07 -0.28 -8.06
CA VAL A 65 4.40 -0.89 -6.90
C VAL A 65 4.88 -0.24 -5.62
N VAL A 66 3.95 0.06 -4.73
CA VAL A 66 4.25 0.50 -3.37
C VAL A 66 3.83 -0.60 -2.39
N GLU A 67 4.68 -0.87 -1.42
CA GLU A 67 4.35 -1.70 -0.27
C GLU A 67 4.10 -0.79 0.93
N VAL A 68 2.95 -0.94 1.59
CA VAL A 68 2.61 -0.17 2.81
C VAL A 68 2.57 -1.15 3.97
N GLU A 69 3.35 -0.90 4.99
CA GLU A 69 3.38 -1.70 6.22
C GLU A 69 2.75 -0.92 7.37
N THR A 70 1.94 -1.61 8.16
CA THR A 70 1.39 -1.17 9.43
C THR A 70 1.65 -2.24 10.49
N ASP A 71 1.31 -1.99 11.74
CA ASP A 71 1.45 -2.99 12.79
C ASP A 71 0.64 -4.26 12.52
N CYS A 72 -0.54 -4.12 11.92
CA CYS A 72 -1.48 -5.23 11.78
C CYS A 72 -1.51 -5.85 10.37
N ALA A 73 -0.95 -5.19 9.36
CA ALA A 73 -1.00 -5.71 7.98
C ALA A 73 0.10 -5.13 7.08
N HIS A 74 0.43 -5.91 6.07
CA HIS A 74 1.26 -5.52 4.95
C HIS A 74 0.39 -5.45 3.69
N TYR A 75 0.36 -4.30 3.04
CA TYR A 75 -0.47 -4.00 1.89
C TYR A 75 0.41 -3.90 0.64
N LEU A 76 -0.07 -4.46 -0.46
CA LEU A 76 0.51 -4.21 -1.77
C LEU A 76 -0.38 -3.25 -2.54
N LEU A 77 0.18 -2.12 -2.95
CA LEU A 77 -0.46 -1.14 -3.80
C LEU A 77 0.08 -1.29 -5.24
N PRO A 78 -0.59 -2.05 -6.10
CA PRO A 78 -0.24 -2.15 -7.50
C PRO A 78 -0.76 -0.94 -8.29
N PRO A 79 -0.30 -0.74 -9.54
CA PRO A 79 -0.81 0.31 -10.40
C PRO A 79 -2.34 0.31 -10.52
N GLN A 80 -2.91 1.51 -10.63
CA GLN A 80 -4.35 1.78 -10.76
C GLN A 80 -5.21 1.42 -9.53
N GLN A 81 -4.57 1.26 -8.38
CA GLN A 81 -5.22 1.15 -7.08
C GLN A 81 -4.76 2.30 -6.17
N ALA A 82 -5.49 2.55 -5.11
CA ALA A 82 -5.06 3.51 -4.11
C ALA A 82 -5.02 2.87 -2.72
N ALA A 83 -4.02 3.27 -1.94
CA ALA A 83 -3.96 3.00 -0.52
C ALA A 83 -4.64 4.14 0.24
N TRP A 84 -5.58 3.80 1.09
CA TRP A 84 -6.15 4.70 2.09
C TRP A 84 -5.42 4.53 3.41
N ILE A 85 -4.94 5.62 3.98
CA ILE A 85 -4.21 5.66 5.26
C ILE A 85 -4.90 6.68 6.15
N PRO A 86 -5.61 6.27 7.22
CA PRO A 86 -6.29 7.19 8.11
C PRO A 86 -5.30 8.00 8.96
N VAL A 87 -5.77 9.14 9.44
CA VAL A 87 -5.04 10.02 10.36
C VAL A 87 -4.49 9.24 11.55
N GLY A 88 -3.24 9.50 11.93
CA GLY A 88 -2.58 8.93 13.11
C GLY A 88 -2.14 7.47 12.98
N LEU A 89 -2.43 6.79 11.86
CA LEU A 89 -1.99 5.41 11.64
C LEU A 89 -0.48 5.38 11.42
N GLU A 90 0.23 4.66 12.29
CA GLU A 90 1.65 4.38 12.11
C GLU A 90 1.88 3.44 10.94
N HIS A 91 2.72 3.86 10.01
CA HIS A 91 3.02 3.09 8.81
C HIS A 91 4.39 3.45 8.23
N GLN A 92 4.89 2.58 7.33
CA GLN A 92 5.96 2.92 6.41
C GLN A 92 5.57 2.52 5.00
N ALA A 93 6.10 3.24 4.01
CA ALA A 93 5.98 2.89 2.60
C ALA A 93 7.34 2.51 2.02
N VAL A 94 7.35 1.44 1.23
CA VAL A 94 8.49 1.00 0.44
C VAL A 94 8.11 1.13 -1.03
N MET A 95 8.75 2.05 -1.71
CA MET A 95 8.54 2.35 -3.12
C MET A 95 9.62 1.67 -3.94
N ASN A 96 9.24 0.84 -4.89
CA ASN A 96 10.18 0.18 -5.80
C ASN A 96 10.78 1.18 -6.80
N PRO A 97 11.92 0.85 -7.44
CA PRO A 97 12.44 1.65 -8.55
C PRO A 97 11.38 1.89 -9.64
N ASP A 98 11.46 3.04 -10.31
CA ASP A 98 10.52 3.49 -11.35
C ASP A 98 9.07 3.69 -10.87
N VAL A 99 8.87 3.89 -9.56
CA VAL A 99 7.52 4.16 -9.03
C VAL A 99 7.12 5.61 -9.31
N LYS A 100 5.84 5.79 -9.64
CA LYS A 100 5.20 7.10 -9.73
C LYS A 100 3.87 7.06 -9.01
N THR A 101 3.72 7.92 -7.99
CA THR A 101 2.51 7.98 -7.17
C THR A 101 2.00 9.41 -7.04
N VAL A 102 0.69 9.53 -6.85
CA VAL A 102 0.04 10.77 -6.42
C VAL A 102 -0.62 10.51 -5.08
N ALA A 103 -0.19 11.24 -4.06
CA ALA A 103 -0.87 11.28 -2.78
C ALA A 103 -1.77 12.54 -2.69
N VAL A 104 -2.94 12.39 -2.08
CA VAL A 104 -3.79 13.51 -1.66
C VAL A 104 -4.01 13.40 -0.16
N MET A 105 -3.67 14.48 0.53
CA MET A 105 -3.82 14.62 1.97
C MET A 105 -5.09 15.40 2.26
N PHE A 106 -5.95 14.89 3.16
CA PHE A 106 -7.20 15.51 3.56
C PHE A 106 -7.21 15.86 5.03
N ASP A 107 -7.76 17.00 5.37
CA ASP A 107 -8.14 17.30 6.75
C ASP A 107 -9.12 16.25 7.24
N PRO A 108 -8.96 15.73 8.48
CA PRO A 108 -9.84 14.69 9.00
C PRO A 108 -11.32 15.04 9.02
N GLU A 109 -11.67 16.32 9.08
CA GLU A 109 -13.07 16.76 9.04
C GLU A 109 -13.76 16.55 7.68
N LEU A 110 -12.98 16.35 6.60
CA LEU A 110 -13.54 16.14 5.26
C LEU A 110 -14.09 14.76 5.04
N ILE A 111 -13.57 13.73 5.74
CA ILE A 111 -13.96 12.33 5.54
C ILE A 111 -14.34 11.71 6.87
N SER A 112 -15.64 11.66 7.14
CA SER A 112 -16.20 10.95 8.29
C SER A 112 -16.26 9.44 8.00
N GLY A 113 -15.97 8.61 9.01
CA GLY A 113 -16.01 7.15 8.85
C GLY A 113 -14.77 6.57 8.14
N ALA A 114 -13.68 7.29 8.16
CA ALA A 114 -12.38 6.89 7.58
C ALA A 114 -11.85 5.55 8.12
N GLY A 115 -12.31 5.09 9.29
CA GLY A 115 -11.79 3.91 9.98
C GLY A 115 -10.43 4.15 10.62
N ASP A 116 -9.88 3.09 11.19
CA ASP A 116 -8.64 3.09 11.97
C ASP A 116 -7.51 2.25 11.34
N ARG A 117 -7.72 1.69 10.16
CA ARG A 117 -6.75 0.85 9.45
C ARG A 117 -6.56 1.28 8.01
N ALA A 118 -5.41 0.95 7.44
CA ALA A 118 -5.17 1.10 6.01
C ALA A 118 -6.06 0.15 5.19
N ARG A 119 -6.37 0.54 3.95
CA ARG A 119 -7.15 -0.24 2.97
C ARG A 119 -6.61 -0.01 1.58
N ILE A 120 -6.68 -1.03 0.75
CA ILE A 120 -6.49 -0.84 -0.70
C ILE A 120 -7.86 -0.76 -1.35
N ILE A 121 -8.08 0.28 -2.13
CA ILE A 121 -9.35 0.55 -2.81
C ILE A 121 -9.16 0.59 -4.32
N ALA A 122 -10.18 0.12 -5.03
CA ALA A 122 -10.24 0.27 -6.48
C ALA A 122 -10.56 1.73 -6.84
N VAL A 123 -9.76 2.32 -7.71
CA VAL A 123 -9.92 3.71 -8.12
C VAL A 123 -10.70 3.79 -9.42
N SER A 124 -11.84 4.50 -9.42
CA SER A 124 -12.59 4.77 -10.64
C SER A 124 -11.81 5.74 -11.55
N PRO A 125 -12.04 5.73 -12.87
CA PRO A 125 -11.42 6.70 -13.77
C PRO A 125 -11.61 8.15 -13.34
N LEU A 126 -12.78 8.49 -12.76
CA LEU A 126 -13.06 9.83 -12.25
C LEU A 126 -12.14 10.19 -11.07
N ILE A 127 -12.04 9.32 -10.06
CA ILE A 127 -11.16 9.55 -8.90
C ILE A 127 -9.72 9.68 -9.37
N ARG A 128 -9.26 8.80 -10.29
CA ARG A 128 -7.92 8.87 -10.87
C ARG A 128 -7.63 10.24 -11.47
N GLU A 129 -8.48 10.71 -12.39
CA GLU A 129 -8.27 12.00 -13.06
C GLU A 129 -8.33 13.17 -12.07
N MET A 130 -9.19 13.10 -11.05
CA MET A 130 -9.24 14.11 -10.00
C MET A 130 -7.96 14.10 -9.15
N MET A 131 -7.41 12.93 -8.78
CA MET A 131 -6.15 12.86 -8.05
C MET A 131 -4.99 13.45 -8.85
N ILE A 132 -4.91 13.15 -10.15
CA ILE A 132 -3.90 13.75 -11.05
C ILE A 132 -4.12 15.27 -11.16
N TYR A 133 -5.35 15.72 -11.31
CA TYR A 133 -5.67 17.15 -11.39
C TYR A 133 -5.38 17.89 -10.07
N ALA A 134 -5.47 17.20 -8.92
CA ALA A 134 -5.13 17.75 -7.61
C ALA A 134 -3.68 18.24 -7.51
N LEU A 135 -2.78 17.76 -8.39
CA LEU A 135 -1.37 18.18 -8.41
C LEU A 135 -1.18 19.68 -8.65
N ARG A 136 -2.19 20.41 -9.13
CA ARG A 136 -2.16 21.87 -9.19
C ARG A 136 -2.20 22.55 -7.82
N TRP A 137 -2.55 21.82 -6.75
CA TRP A 137 -2.60 22.30 -5.38
C TRP A 137 -1.73 21.46 -4.45
N PRO A 138 -0.39 21.63 -4.47
CA PRO A 138 0.51 20.92 -3.57
C PRO A 138 0.16 21.14 -2.09
N ILE A 139 0.47 20.17 -1.24
CA ILE A 139 0.17 20.26 0.20
C ILE A 139 0.95 21.39 0.91
N ASP A 140 2.14 21.70 0.41
CA ASP A 140 3.04 22.75 0.89
C ASP A 140 2.83 24.11 0.21
N ARG A 141 1.75 24.25 -0.57
CA ARG A 141 1.45 25.53 -1.23
C ARG A 141 1.27 26.65 -0.21
N GLY A 142 1.83 27.81 -0.51
CA GLY A 142 1.60 29.03 0.27
C GLY A 142 0.13 29.49 0.24
N GLU A 143 -0.18 30.50 1.03
CA GLU A 143 -1.51 31.14 1.00
C GLU A 143 -1.77 31.73 -0.40
N GLY A 144 -2.76 31.17 -1.09
CA GLY A 144 -3.24 31.65 -2.38
C GLY A 144 -4.27 32.78 -2.22
N SER A 145 -4.83 33.24 -3.32
CA SER A 145 -5.97 34.17 -3.28
C SER A 145 -7.20 33.49 -2.65
N ALA A 146 -8.14 34.30 -2.11
CA ALA A 146 -9.40 33.78 -1.60
C ALA A 146 -10.21 33.00 -2.66
N GLU A 147 -10.10 33.43 -3.94
CA GLU A 147 -10.73 32.74 -5.07
C GLU A 147 -10.09 31.35 -5.32
N ASP A 148 -8.76 31.27 -5.32
CA ASP A 148 -8.04 29.98 -5.45
C ASP A 148 -8.37 29.03 -4.29
N ALA A 149 -8.46 29.56 -3.07
CA ALA A 149 -8.86 28.77 -1.91
C ALA A 149 -10.29 28.23 -2.06
N MET A 150 -11.24 29.04 -2.51
CA MET A 150 -12.63 28.61 -2.72
C MET A 150 -12.72 27.49 -3.80
N VAL A 151 -11.98 27.62 -4.89
CA VAL A 151 -11.96 26.63 -5.98
C VAL A 151 -11.32 25.32 -5.48
N SER A 152 -10.18 25.40 -4.80
CA SER A 152 -9.50 24.22 -4.26
C SER A 152 -10.34 23.48 -3.21
N ASP A 153 -11.00 24.22 -2.32
CA ASP A 153 -11.84 23.65 -1.27
C ASP A 153 -13.06 22.94 -1.85
N GLY A 154 -13.73 23.53 -2.84
CA GLY A 154 -14.83 22.89 -3.56
C GLY A 154 -14.40 21.60 -4.25
N PHE A 155 -13.23 21.62 -4.90
CA PHE A 155 -12.66 20.45 -5.55
C PHE A 155 -12.35 19.34 -4.56
N PHE A 156 -11.62 19.64 -3.47
CA PHE A 156 -11.22 18.64 -2.50
C PHE A 156 -12.40 18.08 -1.70
N ARG A 157 -13.45 18.86 -1.43
CA ARG A 157 -14.69 18.33 -0.82
C ARG A 157 -15.37 17.31 -1.73
N THR A 158 -15.41 17.57 -3.04
CA THR A 158 -15.97 16.62 -4.01
C THR A 158 -15.14 15.34 -4.08
N LEU A 159 -13.81 15.47 -4.15
CA LEU A 159 -12.91 14.31 -4.16
C LEU A 159 -13.03 13.51 -2.87
N ALA A 160 -13.09 14.16 -1.71
CA ALA A 160 -13.26 13.51 -0.41
C ALA A 160 -14.56 12.68 -0.34
N GLN A 161 -15.67 13.21 -0.89
CA GLN A 161 -16.94 12.48 -0.97
C GLN A 161 -16.80 11.20 -1.83
N LEU A 162 -16.20 11.31 -3.01
CA LEU A 162 -15.98 10.16 -3.90
C LEU A 162 -15.04 9.11 -3.28
N VAL A 163 -14.00 9.55 -2.57
CA VAL A 163 -13.11 8.67 -1.84
C VAL A 163 -13.86 7.96 -0.70
N SER A 164 -14.69 8.69 0.06
CA SER A 164 -15.51 8.10 1.12
C SER A 164 -16.41 6.97 0.60
N GLU A 165 -17.06 7.17 -0.54
CA GLU A 165 -17.87 6.14 -1.19
C GLU A 165 -17.03 4.94 -1.64
N ALA A 166 -15.79 5.17 -2.13
CA ALA A 166 -14.89 4.11 -2.56
C ALA A 166 -14.36 3.27 -1.40
N LEU A 167 -14.31 3.79 -0.17
CA LEU A 167 -13.88 3.03 1.02
C LEU A 167 -14.77 1.83 1.34
N ASP A 168 -16.01 1.81 0.87
CA ASP A 168 -16.91 0.66 1.00
C ASP A 168 -16.55 -0.50 0.04
N HIS A 169 -15.62 -0.26 -0.90
CA HIS A 169 -15.21 -1.21 -1.94
C HIS A 169 -13.73 -1.59 -1.83
N GLU A 170 -13.36 -2.14 -0.68
CA GLU A 170 -11.97 -2.57 -0.40
C GLU A 170 -11.56 -3.74 -1.28
N ALA A 171 -10.35 -3.67 -1.84
CA ALA A 171 -9.72 -4.78 -2.55
C ALA A 171 -8.93 -5.68 -1.56
N PRO A 172 -8.96 -7.02 -1.72
CA PRO A 172 -8.28 -7.94 -0.80
C PRO A 172 -6.76 -7.99 -1.01
N LEU A 173 -6.11 -6.83 -1.06
CA LEU A 173 -4.69 -6.68 -1.39
C LEU A 173 -3.84 -6.42 -0.14
N SER A 174 -4.12 -7.18 0.93
CA SER A 174 -3.36 -7.13 2.17
C SER A 174 -2.96 -8.52 2.63
N LEU A 175 -1.82 -8.61 3.31
CA LEU A 175 -1.41 -9.76 4.10
C LEU A 175 -1.43 -9.35 5.57
N PRO A 176 -2.04 -10.14 6.47
CA PRO A 176 -1.95 -9.86 7.89
C PRO A 176 -0.50 -9.93 8.35
N THR A 177 -0.17 -9.19 9.40
CA THR A 177 1.07 -9.31 10.18
C THR A 177 0.78 -10.01 11.51
N SER A 178 1.80 -10.31 12.27
CA SER A 178 1.65 -10.96 13.57
C SER A 178 2.82 -10.63 14.49
N ASP A 179 2.51 -10.28 15.74
CA ASP A 179 3.50 -10.12 16.80
C ASP A 179 3.90 -11.46 17.44
N HIS A 180 3.20 -12.55 17.10
CA HIS A 180 3.55 -13.87 17.60
C HIS A 180 4.86 -14.34 16.95
N PRO A 181 5.97 -14.55 17.70
CA PRO A 181 7.31 -14.70 17.11
C PRO A 181 7.41 -15.86 16.11
N ILE A 182 6.75 -16.99 16.40
CA ILE A 182 6.76 -18.15 15.50
C ILE A 182 5.97 -17.87 14.22
N VAL A 183 4.81 -17.17 14.33
CA VAL A 183 3.98 -16.83 13.16
C VAL A 183 4.70 -15.80 12.29
N ALA A 184 5.26 -14.76 12.90
CA ALA A 184 6.05 -13.75 12.19
C ALA A 184 7.24 -14.37 11.42
N ALA A 185 8.00 -15.24 12.08
CA ALA A 185 9.12 -15.97 11.45
C ALA A 185 8.64 -16.88 10.31
N ALA A 186 7.52 -17.61 10.50
CA ALA A 186 6.94 -18.46 9.46
C ALA A 186 6.46 -17.66 8.24
N MET A 187 5.89 -16.47 8.47
CA MET A 187 5.46 -15.55 7.41
C MET A 187 6.66 -14.99 6.65
N ALA A 188 7.72 -14.56 7.34
CA ALA A 188 8.95 -14.08 6.73
C ALA A 188 9.58 -15.16 5.85
N PHE A 189 9.78 -16.36 6.39
CA PHE A 189 10.30 -17.50 5.64
C PHE A 189 9.45 -17.85 4.40
N THR A 190 8.11 -17.80 4.55
CA THR A 190 7.18 -18.04 3.43
C THR A 190 7.35 -17.00 2.33
N LYS A 191 7.47 -15.70 2.67
CA LYS A 191 7.66 -14.62 1.70
C LYS A 191 8.98 -14.75 0.92
N GLU A 192 10.04 -15.20 1.57
CA GLU A 192 11.36 -15.39 0.95
C GLU A 192 11.40 -16.56 -0.04
N HIS A 193 10.52 -17.57 0.14
CA HIS A 193 10.57 -18.83 -0.60
C HIS A 193 9.25 -19.13 -1.33
N LEU A 194 8.53 -18.11 -1.80
CA LEU A 194 7.17 -18.24 -2.38
C LEU A 194 7.08 -19.23 -3.54
N ASP A 195 8.15 -19.40 -4.31
CA ASP A 195 8.21 -20.27 -5.49
C ASP A 195 8.14 -21.76 -5.17
N SER A 196 8.70 -22.17 -4.04
CA SER A 196 8.94 -23.60 -3.77
C SER A 196 8.57 -24.08 -2.36
N VAL A 197 8.14 -23.16 -1.47
CA VAL A 197 7.93 -23.46 -0.05
C VAL A 197 6.77 -24.43 0.21
N SER A 198 7.03 -25.43 1.07
CA SER A 198 6.04 -26.34 1.62
C SER A 198 5.76 -26.10 3.11
N ALA A 199 4.66 -26.69 3.63
CA ALA A 199 4.34 -26.59 5.06
C ALA A 199 5.42 -27.25 5.94
N ASP A 200 6.04 -28.30 5.44
CA ASP A 200 7.14 -29.01 6.12
C ASP A 200 8.39 -28.11 6.21
N ASP A 201 8.73 -27.38 5.12
CA ASP A 201 9.85 -26.45 5.11
C ASP A 201 9.67 -25.35 6.15
N VAL A 202 8.48 -24.70 6.17
CA VAL A 202 8.16 -23.68 7.17
C VAL A 202 8.22 -24.24 8.58
N SER A 203 7.62 -25.41 8.80
CA SER A 203 7.58 -26.04 10.12
C SER A 203 8.99 -26.32 10.65
N ARG A 204 9.88 -26.81 9.79
CA ARG A 204 11.31 -27.03 10.12
C ARG A 204 12.03 -25.70 10.40
N ALA A 205 11.80 -24.68 9.58
CA ALA A 205 12.45 -23.38 9.72
C ALA A 205 12.11 -22.71 11.07
N VAL A 206 10.85 -22.86 11.55
CA VAL A 206 10.43 -22.28 12.83
C VAL A 206 10.37 -23.29 13.98
N SER A 207 10.94 -24.49 13.80
CA SER A 207 11.10 -25.54 14.81
C SER A 207 9.79 -25.97 15.50
N VAL A 208 8.71 -26.10 14.73
CA VAL A 208 7.42 -26.60 15.21
C VAL A 208 6.89 -27.74 14.31
N SER A 209 5.89 -28.50 14.78
CA SER A 209 5.20 -29.45 13.92
C SER A 209 4.23 -28.74 12.96
N GLU A 210 3.90 -29.35 11.80
CA GLU A 210 2.86 -28.83 10.89
C GLU A 210 1.50 -28.66 11.60
N ARG A 211 1.16 -29.54 12.54
CA ARG A 211 -0.05 -29.43 13.37
C ARG A 211 -0.02 -28.14 14.20
N THR A 212 1.13 -27.82 14.79
CA THR A 212 1.33 -26.60 15.58
C THR A 212 1.29 -25.37 14.69
N LEU A 213 1.97 -25.40 13.54
CA LEU A 213 1.94 -24.32 12.55
C LEU A 213 0.50 -23.99 12.12
N ARG A 214 -0.28 -25.04 11.77
CA ARG A 214 -1.70 -24.88 11.38
C ARG A 214 -2.52 -24.22 12.49
N ARG A 215 -2.37 -24.69 13.73
CA ARG A 215 -3.08 -24.12 14.87
C ARG A 215 -2.70 -22.67 15.11
N LEU A 216 -1.41 -22.35 15.11
CA LEU A 216 -0.93 -20.99 15.33
C LEU A 216 -1.46 -20.03 14.27
N PHE A 217 -1.43 -20.37 12.99
CA PHE A 217 -2.00 -19.53 11.94
C PHE A 217 -3.50 -19.31 12.14
N GLN A 218 -4.25 -20.36 12.47
CA GLN A 218 -5.69 -20.25 12.72
C GLN A 218 -6.02 -19.39 13.94
N ASP A 219 -5.30 -19.62 15.06
CA ASP A 219 -5.56 -18.93 16.31
C ASP A 219 -5.14 -17.44 16.27
N THR A 220 -4.06 -17.13 15.54
CA THR A 220 -3.48 -15.80 15.50
C THR A 220 -4.04 -14.94 14.37
N LEU A 221 -4.25 -15.52 13.18
CA LEU A 221 -4.61 -14.78 11.96
C LEU A 221 -6.02 -15.11 11.44
N GLY A 222 -6.71 -16.09 12.03
CA GLY A 222 -8.03 -16.54 11.56
C GLY A 222 -8.00 -17.25 10.21
N LEU A 223 -6.83 -17.58 9.66
CA LEU A 223 -6.68 -18.23 8.35
C LEU A 223 -5.64 -19.36 8.38
N SER A 224 -5.67 -20.23 7.37
CA SER A 224 -4.67 -21.28 7.23
C SER A 224 -3.39 -20.78 6.60
N TRP A 225 -2.23 -21.42 6.92
CA TRP A 225 -0.98 -21.12 6.23
C TRP A 225 -1.08 -21.24 4.70
N ARG A 226 -1.85 -22.21 4.19
CA ARG A 226 -2.05 -22.39 2.74
C ARG A 226 -2.80 -21.20 2.13
N THR A 227 -3.78 -20.65 2.84
CA THR A 227 -4.51 -19.45 2.42
C THR A 227 -3.57 -18.24 2.39
N TYR A 228 -2.76 -18.09 3.44
CA TYR A 228 -1.73 -17.05 3.50
C TYR A 228 -0.74 -17.17 2.33
N LEU A 229 -0.20 -18.36 2.07
CA LEU A 229 0.71 -18.61 0.95
C LEU A 229 0.08 -18.25 -0.39
N LEU A 230 -1.19 -18.63 -0.62
CA LEU A 230 -1.89 -18.29 -1.85
C LEU A 230 -2.05 -16.78 -2.01
N GLN A 231 -2.46 -16.07 -0.96
CA GLN A 231 -2.58 -14.61 -0.99
C GLN A 231 -1.22 -13.96 -1.28
N ALA A 232 -0.15 -14.37 -0.59
CA ALA A 232 1.19 -13.87 -0.82
C ALA A 232 1.68 -14.09 -2.27
N ARG A 233 1.41 -15.29 -2.83
CA ARG A 233 1.69 -15.60 -4.24
C ARG A 233 0.93 -14.72 -5.21
N MET A 234 -0.35 -14.45 -4.94
CA MET A 234 -1.18 -13.59 -5.82
C MET A 234 -0.72 -12.13 -5.78
N LEU A 235 -0.43 -11.60 -4.60
CA LEU A 235 0.11 -10.24 -4.47
C LEU A 235 1.47 -10.10 -5.19
N LYS A 236 2.36 -11.07 -5.02
CA LYS A 236 3.64 -11.09 -5.73
C LYS A 236 3.45 -11.20 -7.25
N ALA A 237 2.48 -12.01 -7.70
CA ALA A 237 2.15 -12.12 -9.12
C ALA A 237 1.65 -10.80 -9.70
N MET A 238 0.80 -10.07 -8.97
CA MET A 238 0.33 -8.75 -9.39
C MET A 238 1.50 -7.76 -9.55
N ALA A 239 2.42 -7.73 -8.59
CA ALA A 239 3.62 -6.91 -8.65
C ALA A 239 4.51 -7.26 -9.86
N LEU A 240 4.75 -8.56 -10.11
CA LEU A 240 5.53 -9.03 -11.25
C LEU A 240 4.87 -8.68 -12.58
N LEU A 241 3.55 -8.88 -12.71
CA LEU A 241 2.81 -8.58 -13.95
C LEU A 241 2.75 -7.08 -14.26
N ALA A 242 2.92 -6.22 -13.26
CA ALA A 242 3.02 -4.78 -13.44
C ALA A 242 4.42 -4.34 -13.92
N ALA A 243 5.44 -5.19 -13.76
CA ALA A 243 6.79 -4.88 -14.20
C ALA A 243 6.94 -5.02 -15.73
N PRO A 244 7.71 -4.13 -16.39
CA PRO A 244 7.97 -4.21 -17.82
C PRO A 244 8.60 -5.54 -18.24
N GLY A 245 8.18 -6.08 -19.38
CA GLY A 245 8.77 -7.29 -19.96
C GLY A 245 8.39 -8.62 -19.31
N GLN A 246 7.63 -8.62 -18.21
CA GLN A 246 7.17 -9.85 -17.56
C GLN A 246 6.09 -10.57 -18.34
N SER A 247 6.27 -11.88 -18.54
CA SER A 247 5.24 -12.72 -19.15
C SER A 247 4.37 -13.41 -18.10
N VAL A 248 3.13 -13.75 -18.46
CA VAL A 248 2.23 -14.51 -17.59
C VAL A 248 2.82 -15.88 -17.20
N GLN A 249 3.52 -16.52 -18.15
CA GLN A 249 4.18 -17.81 -17.92
C GLN A 249 5.33 -17.67 -16.92
N ALA A 250 6.21 -16.69 -17.10
CA ALA A 250 7.33 -16.44 -16.20
C ALA A 250 6.84 -16.09 -14.79
N THR A 251 5.80 -15.25 -14.68
CA THR A 251 5.17 -14.92 -13.42
C THR A 251 4.59 -16.13 -12.71
N SER A 252 3.85 -16.99 -13.44
CA SER A 252 3.30 -18.24 -12.90
C SER A 252 4.37 -19.11 -12.25
N SER A 253 5.50 -19.30 -12.93
CA SER A 253 6.64 -20.07 -12.41
C SER A 253 7.30 -19.39 -11.22
N ALA A 254 7.51 -18.07 -11.29
CA ALA A 254 8.17 -17.28 -10.24
C ALA A 254 7.39 -17.25 -8.91
N VAL A 255 6.07 -17.49 -8.96
CA VAL A 255 5.24 -17.59 -7.76
C VAL A 255 4.85 -19.03 -7.40
N GLY A 256 5.56 -20.02 -7.95
CA GLY A 256 5.49 -21.43 -7.55
C GLY A 256 4.25 -22.17 -8.04
N PHE A 257 3.74 -21.86 -9.23
CA PHE A 257 2.71 -22.66 -9.89
C PHE A 257 3.33 -23.54 -10.97
N GLU A 258 3.14 -24.84 -10.84
CA GLU A 258 3.55 -25.84 -11.87
C GLU A 258 2.68 -25.79 -13.11
N SER A 259 1.43 -25.30 -12.98
CA SER A 259 0.45 -25.25 -14.07
C SER A 259 -0.03 -23.82 -14.31
N LEU A 260 0.17 -23.32 -15.52
CA LEU A 260 -0.34 -22.03 -15.97
C LEU A 260 -1.88 -21.94 -15.85
N SER A 261 -2.59 -23.04 -16.11
CA SER A 261 -4.05 -23.09 -15.98
C SER A 261 -4.51 -22.97 -14.53
N ALA A 262 -3.79 -23.59 -13.57
CA ALA A 262 -4.05 -23.44 -12.15
C ALA A 262 -3.77 -22.01 -11.68
N PHE A 263 -2.65 -21.44 -12.10
CA PHE A 263 -2.32 -20.04 -11.84
C PHE A 263 -3.41 -19.09 -12.35
N THR A 264 -3.76 -19.20 -13.64
CA THR A 264 -4.77 -18.32 -14.27
C THR A 264 -6.11 -18.36 -13.52
N ARG A 265 -6.56 -19.54 -13.10
CA ARG A 265 -7.80 -19.71 -12.35
C ARG A 265 -7.71 -19.07 -10.95
N CYS A 266 -6.63 -19.32 -10.20
CA CYS A 266 -6.43 -18.76 -8.87
C CYS A 266 -6.31 -17.23 -8.94
N PHE A 267 -5.57 -16.72 -9.92
CA PHE A 267 -5.41 -15.29 -10.13
C PHE A 267 -6.76 -14.62 -10.48
N ALA A 268 -7.52 -15.20 -11.41
CA ALA A 268 -8.83 -14.66 -11.79
C ALA A 268 -9.82 -14.68 -10.61
N GLN A 269 -9.78 -15.71 -9.78
CA GLN A 269 -10.60 -15.79 -8.58
C GLN A 269 -10.21 -14.73 -7.54
N PHE A 270 -8.92 -14.41 -7.41
CA PHE A 270 -8.39 -13.44 -6.46
C PHE A 270 -8.58 -12.00 -6.93
N CYS A 271 -8.28 -11.71 -8.20
CA CYS A 271 -8.25 -10.36 -8.77
C CYS A 271 -9.53 -9.97 -9.52
N GLY A 272 -10.46 -10.91 -9.79
CA GLY A 272 -11.64 -10.67 -10.58
C GLY A 272 -11.41 -10.62 -12.10
N GLU A 273 -10.16 -10.73 -12.56
CA GLU A 273 -9.78 -10.70 -13.99
C GLU A 273 -8.60 -11.64 -14.27
N THR A 274 -8.40 -12.00 -15.55
CA THR A 274 -7.30 -12.90 -15.92
C THR A 274 -5.94 -12.20 -15.81
N PRO A 275 -4.82 -12.96 -15.60
CA PRO A 275 -3.47 -12.36 -15.52
C PRO A 275 -3.11 -11.54 -16.76
N SER A 276 -3.56 -11.97 -17.95
CA SER A 276 -3.29 -11.24 -19.20
C SER A 276 -4.09 -9.94 -19.30
N ALA A 277 -5.34 -9.92 -18.82
CA ALA A 277 -6.17 -8.72 -18.77
C ALA A 277 -5.57 -7.73 -17.76
N TYR A 278 -5.25 -8.21 -16.56
CA TYR A 278 -4.59 -7.41 -15.53
C TYR A 278 -3.29 -6.77 -16.07
N ARG A 279 -2.36 -7.58 -16.62
CA ARG A 279 -1.11 -7.08 -17.17
C ARG A 279 -1.33 -5.98 -18.21
N ARG A 280 -2.20 -6.22 -19.20
CA ARG A 280 -2.51 -5.22 -20.23
C ARG A 280 -3.01 -3.92 -19.61
N ARG A 281 -3.94 -4.00 -18.68
CA ARG A 281 -4.51 -2.83 -17.99
C ARG A 281 -3.45 -2.01 -17.25
N VAL A 282 -2.52 -2.65 -16.52
CA VAL A 282 -1.51 -1.95 -15.70
C VAL A 282 -0.27 -1.52 -16.47
N THR A 283 -0.02 -2.05 -17.68
CA THR A 283 1.14 -1.68 -18.51
C THR A 283 0.79 -0.73 -19.66
N GLU A 284 -0.48 -0.60 -20.03
CA GLU A 284 -0.96 0.30 -21.09
C GLU A 284 -1.55 1.63 -20.54
N ALA A 285 -1.42 1.89 -19.25
CA ALA A 285 -1.98 3.06 -18.54
C ALA A 285 -0.94 4.22 -18.41
#